data_b4a1b609e680285c2d9350898dd91ab0
#
_entry.id   b4a1b609e680285c2d9350898dd91ab0
#
_cell.length_a   1.000
_cell.length_b   1.000
_cell.length_c   1.000
_cell.angle_alpha   90.00
_cell.angle_beta   90.00
_cell.angle_gamma   90.00
#
_symmetry.space_group_name_H-M   'P 1'
#
loop_
_entity.id
_entity.type
_entity.pdbx_description
1 polymer ?
#
loop_
_entity_poly.entity_id
_entity_poly.type
_entity_poly.pdbx_seq_one_letter_code
_entity_poly.pdbx_strand_id
1 'polypeptide(L)'
;MHTLAASLALLLAAAPATAPAGAPPAADAAALARKVQGFYETTRDLRARFVQTYTYASLGRRQVSKGALEVKKPGKMRWDYESPAAKTIVVNGSRLVQWEPEANQAFVDEKFDATAMSAAVTFLLGTGSLEKEFLLSAGEGGTLVLRPRKADPRVETVTLTAGPDGEVTRTRVVDGQGNSNDITFEEIQRNAGVPDARFVLELPAGVRRLAMPGK
;
A
#
# COMPACT_ATOMS: atom_id res chain seq x y z
N MET A 1 -80.55 13.35 21.40
CA MET A 1 -79.40 14.21 21.71
C MET A 1 -78.21 13.58 21.07
N HIS A 2 -77.70 14.18 19.99
CA HIS A 2 -76.76 13.64 19.08
C HIS A 2 -75.36 14.15 19.46
N THR A 3 -74.40 13.24 19.69
CA THR A 3 -72.99 13.57 19.83
C THR A 3 -72.21 13.09 18.60
N LEU A 4 -71.76 14.03 17.81
CA LEU A 4 -70.87 13.86 16.68
C LEU A 4 -69.45 13.53 17.21
N ALA A 5 -68.89 12.37 16.83
CA ALA A 5 -67.49 12.06 16.98
C ALA A 5 -66.73 12.45 15.71
N ALA A 6 -65.86 13.43 15.81
CA ALA A 6 -64.95 13.84 14.73
C ALA A 6 -63.70 12.99 14.75
N SER A 7 -63.51 12.14 13.71
CA SER A 7 -62.29 11.35 13.51
C SER A 7 -61.22 12.21 12.83
N LEU A 8 -60.12 12.49 13.54
CA LEU A 8 -58.95 13.21 13.02
C LEU A 8 -58.00 12.15 12.39
N ALA A 9 -57.94 12.09 11.08
CA ALA A 9 -57.03 11.24 10.34
C ALA A 9 -55.65 11.92 10.28
N LEU A 10 -54.67 11.36 10.98
CA LEU A 10 -53.29 11.79 10.96
C LEU A 10 -52.58 11.20 9.72
N LEU A 11 -52.37 12.02 8.68
CA LEU A 11 -51.52 11.65 7.54
C LEU A 11 -50.07 11.65 7.98
N LEU A 12 -49.49 10.45 8.14
CA LEU A 12 -48.06 10.29 8.29
C LEU A 12 -47.41 10.40 6.89
N ALA A 13 -46.79 11.55 6.61
CA ALA A 13 -45.95 11.71 5.43
C ALA A 13 -44.67 10.92 5.63
N ALA A 14 -44.53 9.81 4.91
CA ALA A 14 -43.29 9.09 4.83
C ALA A 14 -42.23 9.94 4.07
N ALA A 15 -41.20 10.38 4.76
CA ALA A 15 -40.03 11.00 4.12
C ALA A 15 -39.36 9.96 3.20
N PRO A 16 -38.97 10.36 1.97
CA PRO A 16 -38.21 9.43 1.11
C PRO A 16 -36.87 9.11 1.77
N ALA A 17 -36.65 7.82 2.01
CA ALA A 17 -35.34 7.32 2.44
C ALA A 17 -34.35 7.66 1.34
N THR A 18 -33.39 8.56 1.63
CA THR A 18 -32.23 8.80 0.78
C THR A 18 -31.43 7.50 0.70
N ALA A 19 -31.44 6.87 -0.48
CA ALA A 19 -30.58 5.74 -0.76
C ALA A 19 -29.11 6.15 -0.51
N PRO A 20 -28.26 5.26 0.06
CA PRO A 20 -26.87 5.56 0.21
C PRO A 20 -26.28 5.86 -1.16
N ALA A 21 -25.49 6.97 -1.24
CA ALA A 21 -24.83 7.39 -2.47
C ALA A 21 -24.07 6.18 -3.04
N GLY A 22 -24.48 5.72 -4.23
CA GLY A 22 -23.95 4.54 -4.87
C GLY A 22 -22.42 4.66 -5.02
N ALA A 23 -21.72 3.54 -4.82
CA ALA A 23 -20.30 3.47 -5.12
C ALA A 23 -20.05 4.02 -6.54
N PRO A 24 -18.99 4.84 -6.73
CA PRO A 24 -18.67 5.37 -8.07
C PRO A 24 -18.57 4.22 -9.08
N PRO A 25 -18.98 4.43 -10.34
CA PRO A 25 -19.09 3.35 -11.32
C PRO A 25 -17.75 2.67 -11.57
N ALA A 26 -17.77 1.37 -11.85
CA ALA A 26 -16.58 0.56 -12.13
C ALA A 26 -15.69 1.14 -13.26
N ALA A 27 -16.29 1.93 -14.16
CA ALA A 27 -15.57 2.66 -15.21
C ALA A 27 -14.53 3.65 -14.65
N ASP A 28 -14.84 4.33 -13.53
CA ASP A 28 -13.94 5.30 -12.91
C ASP A 28 -12.76 4.60 -12.23
N ALA A 29 -12.99 3.44 -11.62
CA ALA A 29 -11.93 2.61 -11.03
C ALA A 29 -10.94 2.11 -12.09
N ALA A 30 -11.45 1.63 -13.23
CA ALA A 30 -10.61 1.18 -14.33
C ALA A 30 -9.81 2.35 -14.96
N ALA A 31 -10.43 3.52 -15.09
CA ALA A 31 -9.73 4.71 -15.59
C ALA A 31 -8.60 5.14 -14.64
N LEU A 32 -8.85 5.16 -13.33
CA LEU A 32 -7.83 5.48 -12.33
C LEU A 32 -6.72 4.43 -12.30
N ALA A 33 -7.07 3.14 -12.38
CA ALA A 33 -6.09 2.05 -12.44
C ALA A 33 -5.16 2.19 -13.65
N ARG A 34 -5.70 2.55 -14.82
CA ARG A 34 -4.87 2.80 -16.03
C ARG A 34 -3.95 3.99 -15.85
N LYS A 35 -4.39 5.07 -15.19
CA LYS A 35 -3.51 6.22 -14.89
C LYS A 35 -2.37 5.82 -13.96
N VAL A 36 -2.68 5.11 -12.87
CA VAL A 36 -1.67 4.58 -11.95
C VAL A 36 -0.71 3.65 -12.68
N GLN A 37 -1.23 2.71 -13.47
CA GLN A 37 -0.42 1.78 -14.26
C GLN A 37 0.54 2.53 -15.20
N GLY A 38 0.02 3.50 -15.98
CA GLY A 38 0.82 4.30 -16.91
C GLY A 38 1.87 5.17 -16.22
N PHE A 39 1.57 5.73 -15.05
CA PHE A 39 2.54 6.46 -14.25
C PHE A 39 3.74 5.56 -13.88
N TYR A 40 3.45 4.37 -13.34
CA TYR A 40 4.52 3.46 -12.94
C TYR A 40 5.22 2.82 -14.15
N GLU A 41 4.54 2.49 -15.23
CA GLU A 41 5.19 1.95 -16.45
C GLU A 41 6.27 2.88 -17.01
N THR A 42 6.01 4.19 -17.00
CA THR A 42 6.95 5.21 -17.49
C THR A 42 7.95 5.69 -16.44
N THR A 43 7.86 5.21 -15.19
CA THR A 43 8.80 5.50 -14.11
C THR A 43 9.98 4.53 -14.17
N ARG A 44 11.20 5.04 -14.29
CA ARG A 44 12.46 4.27 -14.25
C ARG A 44 13.00 4.14 -12.83
N ASP A 45 12.94 5.23 -12.09
CA ASP A 45 13.32 5.32 -10.69
C ASP A 45 12.47 6.35 -9.97
N LEU A 46 12.42 6.25 -8.66
CA LEU A 46 11.62 7.12 -7.79
C LEU A 46 12.30 7.25 -6.44
N ARG A 47 12.24 8.44 -5.86
CA ARG A 47 12.55 8.72 -4.47
C ARG A 47 11.35 9.32 -3.78
N ALA A 48 11.18 9.00 -2.50
CA ALA A 48 10.15 9.61 -1.66
C ALA A 48 10.57 9.59 -0.19
N ARG A 49 9.99 10.48 0.60
CA ARG A 49 9.88 10.30 2.04
C ARG A 49 8.63 9.47 2.32
N PHE A 50 8.60 8.77 3.45
CA PHE A 50 7.40 8.05 3.85
C PHE A 50 7.10 8.20 5.33
N VAL A 51 5.82 8.16 5.63
CA VAL A 51 5.28 7.94 6.97
C VAL A 51 4.43 6.68 6.92
N GLN A 52 4.81 5.67 7.69
CA GLN A 52 4.13 4.38 7.77
C GLN A 52 3.44 4.24 9.12
N THR A 53 2.18 3.86 9.12
CA THR A 53 1.44 3.47 10.33
C THR A 53 1.01 2.02 10.20
N TYR A 54 1.58 1.15 11.02
CA TYR A 54 1.13 -0.23 11.13
C TYR A 54 0.17 -0.37 12.32
N THR A 55 -1.02 -0.92 12.08
CA THR A 55 -2.04 -1.17 13.11
C THR A 55 -2.22 -2.66 13.29
N TYR A 56 -1.98 -3.14 14.50
CA TYR A 56 -2.26 -4.51 14.93
C TYR A 56 -3.71 -4.57 15.40
N ALA A 57 -4.61 -5.15 14.59
CA ALA A 57 -6.05 -5.14 14.86
C ALA A 57 -6.41 -5.82 16.19
N SER A 58 -5.85 -7.00 16.44
CA SER A 58 -6.10 -7.78 17.65
C SER A 58 -5.63 -7.11 18.96
N LEU A 59 -4.62 -6.22 18.86
CA LEU A 59 -4.01 -5.57 20.02
C LEU A 59 -4.45 -4.11 20.17
N GLY A 60 -5.16 -3.54 19.17
CA GLY A 60 -5.44 -2.11 19.11
C GLY A 60 -4.18 -1.22 19.10
N ARG A 61 -3.01 -1.80 18.84
CA ARG A 61 -1.71 -1.11 18.91
C ARG A 61 -1.36 -0.53 17.54
N ARG A 62 -0.81 0.68 17.55
CA ARG A 62 -0.25 1.35 16.37
C ARG A 62 1.25 1.57 16.53
N GLN A 63 1.98 1.39 15.45
CA GLN A 63 3.39 1.72 15.34
C GLN A 63 3.57 2.67 14.16
N VAL A 64 4.18 3.82 14.43
CA VAL A 64 4.49 4.80 13.39
C VAL A 64 5.99 4.75 13.10
N SER A 65 6.32 4.69 11.82
CA SER A 65 7.70 4.70 11.33
C SER A 65 7.85 5.76 10.24
N LYS A 66 9.03 6.32 10.10
CA LYS A 66 9.36 7.32 9.07
C LYS A 66 10.69 6.99 8.42
N GLY A 67 10.86 7.43 7.19
CA GLY A 67 12.12 7.23 6.49
C GLY A 67 12.09 7.67 5.04
N ALA A 68 13.00 7.09 4.26
CA ALA A 68 13.14 7.33 2.84
C ALA A 68 12.96 6.04 2.05
N LEU A 69 12.37 6.17 0.86
CA LEU A 69 12.19 5.11 -0.13
C LEU A 69 12.93 5.49 -1.40
N GLU A 70 13.66 4.55 -1.96
CA GLU A 70 14.20 4.62 -3.30
C GLU A 70 13.82 3.34 -4.06
N VAL A 71 13.31 3.50 -5.27
CA VAL A 71 12.97 2.40 -6.19
C VAL A 71 13.66 2.64 -7.50
N LYS A 72 14.19 1.59 -8.12
CA LYS A 72 14.73 1.65 -9.48
C LYS A 72 14.43 0.35 -10.20
N LYS A 73 13.86 0.49 -11.37
CA LYS A 73 13.57 -0.66 -12.22
C LYS A 73 14.81 -1.12 -13.01
N PRO A 74 14.90 -2.44 -13.28
CA PRO A 74 14.06 -3.50 -12.74
C PRO A 74 14.51 -3.95 -11.33
N GLY A 75 13.56 -4.27 -10.46
CA GLY A 75 13.77 -5.10 -9.28
C GLY A 75 14.67 -4.54 -8.18
N LYS A 76 14.86 -3.21 -8.10
CA LYS A 76 15.68 -2.60 -7.05
C LYS A 76 14.83 -1.72 -6.15
N MET A 77 14.99 -1.88 -4.84
CA MET A 77 14.29 -1.10 -3.84
C MET A 77 15.15 -0.92 -2.59
N ARG A 78 15.07 0.27 -1.98
CA ARG A 78 15.71 0.59 -0.72
C ARG A 78 14.74 1.32 0.18
N TRP A 79 14.55 0.81 1.38
CA TRP A 79 13.83 1.46 2.47
C TRP A 79 14.80 1.77 3.59
N ASP A 80 14.99 3.04 3.89
CA ASP A 80 15.75 3.50 5.03
C ASP A 80 14.79 4.01 6.10
N TYR A 81 14.53 3.21 7.15
CA TYR A 81 13.78 3.63 8.32
C TYR A 81 14.68 4.44 9.24
N GLU A 82 14.20 5.58 9.68
CA GLU A 82 14.91 6.52 10.55
C GLU A 82 14.33 6.55 11.96
N SER A 83 13.04 6.29 12.10
CA SER A 83 12.35 6.24 13.38
C SER A 83 11.25 5.19 13.39
N PRO A 84 10.90 4.57 14.57
CA PRO A 84 11.50 4.79 15.89
C PRO A 84 12.88 4.15 16.04
N ALA A 85 13.24 3.17 15.22
CA ALA A 85 14.53 2.48 15.20
C ALA A 85 15.09 2.47 13.77
N ALA A 86 16.38 2.66 13.64
CA ALA A 86 17.06 2.60 12.35
C ALA A 86 17.02 1.19 11.79
N LYS A 87 16.61 1.07 10.52
CA LYS A 87 16.59 -0.18 9.77
C LYS A 87 16.72 0.12 8.29
N THR A 88 17.57 -0.59 7.61
CA THR A 88 17.70 -0.50 6.15
C THR A 88 17.27 -1.82 5.51
N ILE A 89 16.38 -1.76 4.52
CA ILE A 89 15.99 -2.91 3.70
C ILE A 89 16.38 -2.60 2.26
N VAL A 90 17.16 -3.48 1.66
CA VAL A 90 17.57 -3.36 0.25
C VAL A 90 17.19 -4.63 -0.49
N VAL A 91 16.50 -4.45 -1.61
CA VAL A 91 16.28 -5.48 -2.64
C VAL A 91 17.11 -5.09 -3.86
N ASN A 92 17.87 -6.04 -4.38
CA ASN A 92 18.65 -5.88 -5.61
C ASN A 92 18.57 -7.18 -6.42
N GLY A 93 17.61 -7.25 -7.32
CA GLY A 93 17.32 -8.48 -8.07
C GLY A 93 16.88 -9.62 -7.15
N SER A 94 17.67 -10.69 -7.10
CA SER A 94 17.39 -11.87 -6.28
C SER A 94 17.99 -11.82 -4.87
N ARG A 95 18.46 -10.68 -4.43
CA ARG A 95 19.04 -10.51 -3.11
C ARG A 95 18.24 -9.51 -2.28
N LEU A 96 17.87 -9.91 -1.05
CA LEU A 96 17.30 -9.03 -0.04
C LEU A 96 18.20 -9.00 1.18
N VAL A 97 18.46 -7.79 1.69
CA VAL A 97 19.17 -7.58 2.95
C VAL A 97 18.35 -6.64 3.80
N GLN A 98 18.06 -7.04 5.03
CA GLN A 98 17.51 -6.18 6.08
C GLN A 98 18.56 -6.02 7.17
N TRP A 99 19.03 -4.80 7.39
CA TRP A 99 20.03 -4.47 8.40
C TRP A 99 19.40 -3.68 9.54
N GLU A 100 19.67 -4.12 10.75
CA GLU A 100 19.22 -3.52 12.02
C GLU A 100 20.45 -3.15 12.86
N PRO A 101 20.92 -1.90 12.73
CA PRO A 101 22.17 -1.44 13.37
C PRO A 101 22.16 -1.60 14.88
N GLU A 102 21.07 -1.22 15.55
CA GLU A 102 20.95 -1.26 17.02
C GLU A 102 21.05 -2.70 17.57
N ALA A 103 20.58 -3.68 16.81
CA ALA A 103 20.68 -5.10 17.17
C ALA A 103 21.97 -5.76 16.66
N ASN A 104 22.83 -5.03 15.95
CA ASN A 104 24.01 -5.50 15.26
C ASN A 104 23.76 -6.79 14.46
N GLN A 105 22.62 -6.80 13.71
CA GLN A 105 22.20 -7.97 12.95
C GLN A 105 21.70 -7.60 11.56
N ALA A 106 21.85 -8.55 10.63
CA ALA A 106 21.28 -8.45 9.30
C ALA A 106 20.63 -9.77 8.91
N PHE A 107 19.42 -9.68 8.36
CA PHE A 107 18.76 -10.80 7.71
C PHE A 107 19.10 -10.75 6.22
N VAL A 108 19.54 -11.88 5.67
CA VAL A 108 19.97 -11.97 4.28
C VAL A 108 19.25 -13.11 3.58
N ASP A 109 18.71 -12.81 2.41
CA ASP A 109 18.16 -13.79 1.49
C ASP A 109 18.86 -13.63 0.14
N GLU A 110 19.71 -14.59 -0.22
CA GLU A 110 20.44 -14.58 -1.49
C GLU A 110 19.62 -15.15 -2.66
N LYS A 111 18.46 -15.74 -2.36
CA LYS A 111 17.54 -16.29 -3.36
C LYS A 111 16.16 -15.67 -3.22
N PHE A 112 16.15 -14.38 -2.97
CA PHE A 112 14.91 -13.62 -2.82
C PHE A 112 14.11 -13.66 -4.11
N ASP A 113 12.84 -13.98 -3.97
CA ASP A 113 11.88 -13.95 -5.07
C ASP A 113 10.89 -12.80 -4.84
N ALA A 114 10.97 -11.77 -5.68
CA ALA A 114 10.08 -10.63 -5.59
C ALA A 114 8.61 -11.02 -5.78
N THR A 115 8.30 -12.13 -6.45
CA THR A 115 6.94 -12.65 -6.59
C THR A 115 6.36 -13.17 -5.27
N ALA A 116 7.24 -13.47 -4.29
CA ALA A 116 6.82 -13.80 -2.94
C ALA A 116 6.37 -12.57 -2.12
N MET A 117 6.63 -11.35 -2.61
CA MET A 117 6.07 -10.13 -2.05
C MET A 117 4.59 -10.00 -2.43
N SER A 118 3.86 -9.10 -1.77
CA SER A 118 2.48 -8.83 -2.18
C SER A 118 2.46 -8.23 -3.59
N ALA A 119 1.41 -8.51 -4.35
CA ALA A 119 1.23 -7.96 -5.70
C ALA A 119 1.32 -6.43 -5.74
N ALA A 120 0.95 -5.73 -4.63
CA ALA A 120 1.11 -4.29 -4.51
C ALA A 120 2.58 -3.84 -4.54
N VAL A 121 3.48 -4.60 -3.91
CA VAL A 121 4.92 -4.30 -3.90
C VAL A 121 5.56 -4.69 -5.24
N THR A 122 5.20 -5.83 -5.82
CA THR A 122 5.70 -6.25 -7.14
C THR A 122 5.34 -5.25 -8.22
N PHE A 123 4.15 -4.66 -8.13
CA PHE A 123 3.73 -3.57 -9.01
C PHE A 123 4.67 -2.36 -8.92
N LEU A 124 5.03 -1.92 -7.71
CA LEU A 124 5.99 -0.81 -7.51
C LEU A 124 7.38 -1.14 -8.08
N LEU A 125 7.77 -2.42 -8.08
CA LEU A 125 9.02 -2.90 -8.68
C LEU A 125 8.95 -2.99 -10.21
N GLY A 126 7.80 -2.65 -10.81
CA GLY A 126 7.61 -2.62 -12.26
C GLY A 126 7.22 -3.94 -12.89
N THR A 127 6.73 -4.88 -12.09
CA THR A 127 6.21 -6.16 -12.55
C THR A 127 4.73 -6.29 -12.20
N GLY A 128 3.96 -6.99 -13.06
CA GLY A 128 2.53 -7.21 -12.85
C GLY A 128 1.62 -6.15 -13.47
N SER A 129 0.33 -6.41 -13.42
CA SER A 129 -0.73 -5.55 -13.93
C SER A 129 -1.86 -5.47 -12.93
N LEU A 130 -2.26 -4.26 -12.55
CA LEU A 130 -3.35 -4.05 -11.60
C LEU A 130 -4.65 -4.74 -12.06
N GLU A 131 -5.01 -4.61 -13.33
CA GLU A 131 -6.24 -5.20 -13.88
C GLU A 131 -6.22 -6.73 -13.93
N LYS A 132 -5.04 -7.34 -14.16
CA LYS A 132 -4.90 -8.79 -14.23
C LYS A 132 -4.89 -9.45 -12.87
N GLU A 133 -4.33 -8.78 -11.87
CA GLU A 133 -4.08 -9.36 -10.56
C GLU A 133 -5.16 -9.02 -9.54
N PHE A 134 -5.89 -7.91 -9.77
CA PHE A 134 -6.87 -7.41 -8.82
C PHE A 134 -8.27 -7.23 -9.43
N LEU A 135 -9.28 -7.36 -8.59
CA LEU A 135 -10.61 -6.80 -8.80
C LEU A 135 -10.56 -5.34 -8.39
N LEU A 136 -10.99 -4.46 -9.29
CA LEU A 136 -10.92 -3.01 -9.11
C LEU A 136 -12.28 -2.47 -8.70
N SER A 137 -12.29 -1.58 -7.72
CA SER A 137 -13.47 -0.79 -7.37
C SER A 137 -13.06 0.62 -6.95
N ALA A 138 -13.94 1.58 -7.17
CA ALA A 138 -13.75 2.92 -6.64
C ALA A 138 -14.12 2.93 -5.15
N GLY A 139 -13.30 3.58 -4.34
CA GLY A 139 -13.52 3.80 -2.93
C GLY A 139 -13.94 5.24 -2.63
N GLU A 140 -14.14 5.52 -1.36
CA GLU A 140 -14.46 6.87 -0.89
C GLU A 140 -13.36 7.87 -1.25
N GLY A 141 -13.74 9.12 -1.52
CA GLY A 141 -12.81 10.20 -1.85
C GLY A 141 -12.04 10.01 -3.16
N GLY A 142 -12.54 9.16 -4.09
CA GLY A 142 -11.90 8.92 -5.38
C GLY A 142 -10.67 8.00 -5.28
N THR A 143 -10.60 7.16 -4.25
CA THR A 143 -9.53 6.17 -4.10
C THR A 143 -9.78 4.94 -4.97
N LEU A 144 -8.72 4.21 -5.30
CA LEU A 144 -8.79 2.92 -5.99
C LEU A 144 -8.66 1.79 -4.97
N VAL A 145 -9.68 0.93 -4.88
CA VAL A 145 -9.66 -0.25 -4.03
C VAL A 145 -9.38 -1.49 -4.88
N LEU A 146 -8.39 -2.25 -4.47
CA LEU A 146 -7.88 -3.44 -5.13
C LEU A 146 -8.12 -4.65 -4.21
N ARG A 147 -8.76 -5.70 -4.74
CA ARG A 147 -8.86 -7.00 -4.07
C ARG A 147 -8.15 -8.05 -4.91
N PRO A 148 -7.21 -8.82 -4.35
CA PRO A 148 -6.52 -9.86 -5.11
C PRO A 148 -7.51 -10.83 -5.76
N ARG A 149 -7.32 -11.16 -7.04
CA ARG A 149 -8.12 -12.20 -7.73
C ARG A 149 -7.80 -13.60 -7.21
N LYS A 150 -6.56 -13.81 -6.78
CA LYS A 150 -6.11 -15.02 -6.11
C LYS A 150 -5.96 -14.68 -4.62
N ALA A 151 -6.59 -15.47 -3.75
CA ALA A 151 -6.50 -15.27 -2.31
C ALA A 151 -5.04 -15.25 -1.83
N ASP A 152 -4.68 -14.23 -1.07
CA ASP A 152 -3.38 -14.08 -0.41
C ASP A 152 -3.64 -13.67 1.05
N PRO A 153 -3.25 -14.48 2.04
CA PRO A 153 -3.51 -14.16 3.45
C PRO A 153 -2.83 -12.87 3.92
N ARG A 154 -1.81 -12.41 3.18
CA ARG A 154 -1.08 -11.17 3.47
C ARG A 154 -1.81 -9.92 2.97
N VAL A 155 -2.79 -10.07 2.07
CA VAL A 155 -3.48 -8.95 1.41
C VAL A 155 -4.94 -9.31 1.19
N GLU A 156 -5.83 -8.73 1.96
CA GLU A 156 -7.27 -8.77 1.71
C GLU A 156 -7.70 -7.62 0.79
N THR A 157 -7.23 -6.41 1.10
CA THR A 157 -7.48 -5.22 0.29
C THR A 157 -6.26 -4.31 0.23
N VAL A 158 -6.11 -3.63 -0.91
CA VAL A 158 -5.20 -2.50 -1.06
C VAL A 158 -6.02 -1.28 -1.49
N THR A 159 -5.88 -0.18 -0.79
CA THR A 159 -6.47 1.11 -1.18
C THR A 159 -5.36 2.04 -1.61
N LEU A 160 -5.48 2.62 -2.79
CA LEU A 160 -4.54 3.60 -3.33
C LEU A 160 -5.22 4.96 -3.39
N THR A 161 -4.55 5.97 -2.85
CA THR A 161 -4.86 7.38 -3.13
C THR A 161 -3.87 7.85 -4.18
N ALA A 162 -4.37 8.34 -5.30
CA ALA A 162 -3.52 8.80 -6.39
C ALA A 162 -3.91 10.20 -6.86
N GLY A 163 -2.93 10.94 -7.30
CA GLY A 163 -3.12 12.23 -7.97
C GLY A 163 -3.74 12.08 -9.36
N PRO A 164 -4.06 13.20 -10.01
CA PRO A 164 -4.70 13.21 -11.32
C PRO A 164 -3.85 12.61 -12.43
N ASP A 165 -2.54 12.57 -12.26
CA ASP A 165 -1.54 11.97 -13.15
C ASP A 165 -1.26 10.48 -12.88
N GLY A 166 -1.83 9.92 -11.80
CA GLY A 166 -1.65 8.53 -11.38
C GLY A 166 -0.52 8.32 -10.36
N GLU A 167 0.12 9.40 -9.87
CA GLU A 167 1.07 9.32 -8.78
C GLU A 167 0.38 8.88 -7.48
N VAL A 168 0.82 7.76 -6.91
CA VAL A 168 0.28 7.24 -5.65
C VAL A 168 0.92 7.98 -4.48
N THR A 169 0.10 8.71 -3.74
CA THR A 169 0.52 9.46 -2.55
C THR A 169 0.25 8.72 -1.24
N ARG A 170 -0.65 7.74 -1.27
CA ARG A 170 -0.94 6.90 -0.10
C ARG A 170 -1.33 5.49 -0.52
N THR A 171 -0.85 4.52 0.25
CA THR A 171 -1.30 3.13 0.17
C THR A 171 -1.80 2.67 1.52
N ARG A 172 -2.89 1.89 1.53
CA ARG A 172 -3.34 1.16 2.71
C ARG A 172 -3.54 -0.30 2.33
N VAL A 173 -2.80 -1.18 2.97
CA VAL A 173 -2.95 -2.63 2.83
C VAL A 173 -3.61 -3.17 4.09
N VAL A 174 -4.65 -3.98 3.93
CA VAL A 174 -5.29 -4.72 5.01
C VAL A 174 -5.05 -6.20 4.74
N ASP A 175 -4.62 -6.95 5.75
CA ASP A 175 -4.44 -8.40 5.67
C ASP A 175 -5.69 -9.16 6.15
N GLY A 176 -5.69 -10.49 5.96
CA GLY A 176 -6.81 -11.36 6.37
C GLY A 176 -7.06 -11.43 7.88
N GLN A 177 -6.21 -10.83 8.71
CA GLN A 177 -6.37 -10.72 10.16
C GLN A 177 -6.89 -9.33 10.57
N GLY A 178 -7.13 -8.43 9.60
CA GLY A 178 -7.56 -7.06 9.82
C GLY A 178 -6.44 -6.10 10.22
N ASN A 179 -5.17 -6.54 10.27
CA ASN A 179 -4.06 -5.60 10.46
C ASN A 179 -3.97 -4.68 9.26
N SER A 180 -3.56 -3.43 9.47
CA SER A 180 -3.39 -2.50 8.36
C SER A 180 -2.02 -1.86 8.35
N ASN A 181 -1.50 -1.67 7.14
CA ASN A 181 -0.27 -0.97 6.84
C ASN A 181 -0.60 0.24 5.95
N ASP A 182 -0.63 1.40 6.57
CA ASP A 182 -0.86 2.69 5.92
C ASP A 182 0.48 3.37 5.65
N ILE A 183 0.75 3.74 4.40
CA ILE A 183 1.96 4.47 4.02
C ILE A 183 1.55 5.72 3.24
N THR A 184 1.96 6.88 3.73
CA THR A 184 1.89 8.14 3.01
C THR A 184 3.25 8.45 2.43
N PHE A 185 3.30 8.82 1.15
CA PHE A 185 4.51 9.24 0.46
C PHE A 185 4.51 10.74 0.29
N GLU A 186 5.65 11.35 0.59
CA GLU A 186 5.89 12.78 0.52
C GLU A 186 7.16 13.04 -0.31
N GLU A 187 7.32 14.24 -0.85
CA GLU A 187 8.50 14.64 -1.60
C GLU A 187 8.85 13.68 -2.74
N ILE A 188 7.83 13.17 -3.43
CA ILE A 188 7.99 12.18 -4.50
C ILE A 188 8.74 12.80 -5.67
N GLN A 189 9.85 12.19 -6.07
CA GLN A 189 10.67 12.58 -7.21
C GLN A 189 10.79 11.41 -8.16
N ARG A 190 10.15 11.53 -9.31
CA ARG A 190 10.16 10.52 -10.37
C ARG A 190 11.29 10.78 -11.36
N ASN A 191 11.95 9.70 -11.81
CA ASN A 191 13.05 9.74 -12.77
C ASN A 191 14.20 10.66 -12.30
N ALA A 192 14.52 10.58 -10.98
CA ALA A 192 15.51 11.39 -10.31
C ALA A 192 16.97 10.96 -10.60
N GLY A 193 17.17 9.88 -11.37
CA GLY A 193 18.49 9.36 -11.68
C GLY A 193 19.15 8.65 -10.50
N VAL A 194 18.38 7.83 -9.75
CA VAL A 194 18.92 7.10 -8.60
C VAL A 194 20.08 6.19 -9.02
N PRO A 195 21.30 6.37 -8.47
CA PRO A 195 22.44 5.58 -8.86
C PRO A 195 22.35 4.14 -8.33
N ASP A 196 22.89 3.18 -9.07
CA ASP A 196 22.86 1.75 -8.71
C ASP A 196 23.56 1.45 -7.39
N ALA A 197 24.57 2.24 -7.02
CA ALA A 197 25.26 2.11 -5.75
C ALA A 197 24.33 2.23 -4.52
N ARG A 198 23.20 2.91 -4.64
CA ARG A 198 22.21 3.00 -3.55
C ARG A 198 21.62 1.64 -3.17
N PHE A 199 21.59 0.70 -4.11
CA PHE A 199 21.03 -0.64 -3.93
C PHE A 199 22.10 -1.70 -3.59
N VAL A 200 23.30 -1.25 -3.26
CA VAL A 200 24.36 -2.09 -2.68
C VAL A 200 24.43 -1.76 -1.19
N LEU A 201 24.20 -2.74 -0.34
CA LEU A 201 24.32 -2.60 1.10
C LEU A 201 25.49 -3.43 1.60
N GLU A 202 26.60 -2.75 1.90
CA GLU A 202 27.74 -3.35 2.55
C GLU A 202 27.50 -3.37 4.07
N LEU A 203 27.60 -4.55 4.65
CA LEU A 203 27.43 -4.71 6.09
C LEU A 203 28.77 -4.49 6.80
N PRO A 204 28.82 -3.74 7.91
CA PRO A 204 30.03 -3.59 8.70
C PRO A 204 30.62 -4.94 9.17
N ALA A 205 31.90 -4.96 9.47
CA ALA A 205 32.53 -6.14 10.05
C ALA A 205 31.90 -6.47 11.41
N GLY A 206 31.71 -7.78 11.68
CA GLY A 206 31.14 -8.26 12.95
C GLY A 206 29.61 -8.21 13.04
N VAL A 207 28.89 -7.81 11.99
CA VAL A 207 27.43 -7.92 11.94
C VAL A 207 27.00 -9.37 11.90
N ARG A 208 26.10 -9.76 12.79
CA ARG A 208 25.52 -11.11 12.83
C ARG A 208 24.59 -11.30 11.64
N ARG A 209 24.92 -12.21 10.73
CA ARG A 209 24.09 -12.54 9.57
C ARG A 209 23.15 -13.69 9.89
N LEU A 210 21.87 -13.51 9.62
CA LEU A 210 20.79 -14.45 9.87
C LEU A 210 20.05 -14.73 8.55
N ALA A 211 19.52 -15.94 8.40
CA ALA A 211 18.57 -16.21 7.33
C ALA A 211 17.24 -15.51 7.59
N MET A 212 16.52 -15.13 6.53
CA MET A 212 15.19 -14.57 6.69
C MET A 212 14.25 -15.58 7.36
N PRO A 213 13.47 -15.19 8.39
CA PRO A 213 12.47 -16.07 8.99
C PRO A 213 11.40 -16.45 7.96
N GLY A 214 10.94 -17.71 7.98
CA GLY A 214 9.76 -18.15 7.22
C GLY A 214 10.02 -18.69 5.82
N LYS A 215 11.26 -19.15 5.53
CA LYS A 215 11.54 -20.04 4.39
C LYS A 215 11.74 -21.46 4.83
#